data_87316fa60c15a2e3dcecf631257c7bbd
#
_entry.id   87316fa60c15a2e3dcecf631257c7bbd
#
_cell.length_a   1.000
_cell.length_b   1.000
_cell.length_c   1.000
_cell.angle_alpha   90.00
_cell.angle_beta   90.00
_cell.angle_gamma   90.00
#
_symmetry.space_group_name_H-M   'P 1'
#
loop_
_entity.id
_entity.type
_entity.pdbx_description
1 polymer ?
#
loop_
_entity_poly.entity_id
_entity_poly.type
_entity_poly.pdbx_seq_one_letter_code
_entity_poly.pdbx_strand_id
1 'polypeptide(L)'
;MTIATRKDDAALGTDTNDEGVMTAEDLAALCESRSETYSFLARLFREEVDEALLAQLNDTDYPVSSGNGLMDEGYYQIAKYLSNAWVDPLMKLSVDYTRAFLGSGIDTYSAAYPFESVYTSEKRLLMSDARDEVLAIYRSCGLEKSESWTVGEDHVAVELESMGVLAHRA
;
A
#
# COMPACT_ATOMS: atom_id res chain seq x y z
N MET A 1 -29.20 35.00 -66.09
CA MET A 1 -29.92 35.06 -64.82
C MET A 1 -29.92 33.60 -64.27
N THR A 2 -28.94 33.25 -63.50
CA THR A 2 -28.68 31.89 -63.07
C THR A 2 -28.65 31.83 -61.53
N ILE A 3 -29.57 31.08 -60.93
CA ILE A 3 -29.72 30.91 -59.50
C ILE A 3 -28.80 29.81 -59.05
N ALA A 4 -27.87 30.13 -58.17
CA ALA A 4 -26.98 29.11 -57.48
C ALA A 4 -27.66 28.54 -56.26
N THR A 5 -27.83 27.22 -56.20
CA THR A 5 -28.30 26.47 -55.06
C THR A 5 -27.14 26.25 -54.07
N ARG A 6 -27.36 26.67 -52.86
CA ARG A 6 -26.46 26.50 -51.72
C ARG A 6 -26.70 25.11 -51.12
N LYS A 7 -25.65 24.30 -51.05
CA LYS A 7 -25.65 22.99 -50.45
C LYS A 7 -25.07 23.12 -49.03
N ASP A 8 -25.90 23.08 -48.02
CA ASP A 8 -25.50 23.03 -46.61
C ASP A 8 -25.35 21.56 -46.24
N ASP A 9 -24.12 21.04 -46.30
CA ASP A 9 -23.76 19.79 -45.68
C ASP A 9 -23.24 20.10 -44.28
N ALA A 10 -24.13 20.10 -43.28
CA ALA A 10 -23.76 20.05 -41.88
C ALA A 10 -23.35 18.61 -41.55
N ALA A 11 -22.05 18.33 -41.53
CA ALA A 11 -21.50 17.14 -40.94
C ALA A 11 -21.66 17.23 -39.42
N LEU A 12 -22.60 16.46 -38.86
CA LEU A 12 -22.72 16.22 -37.43
C LEU A 12 -21.50 15.40 -37.02
N GLY A 13 -20.51 16.07 -36.47
CA GLY A 13 -19.41 15.40 -35.78
C GLY A 13 -19.97 14.72 -34.52
N THR A 14 -20.12 13.43 -34.57
CA THR A 14 -20.29 12.60 -33.35
C THR A 14 -18.96 12.59 -32.65
N ASP A 15 -18.72 13.52 -31.71
CA ASP A 15 -17.76 13.32 -30.64
C ASP A 15 -18.29 12.16 -29.78
N THR A 16 -17.92 10.96 -30.16
CA THR A 16 -17.92 9.84 -29.22
C THR A 16 -16.83 10.15 -28.21
N ASN A 17 -17.20 10.62 -27.02
CA ASN A 17 -16.40 10.49 -25.83
C ASN A 17 -16.08 8.99 -25.71
N ASP A 18 -14.96 8.60 -26.20
CA ASP A 18 -14.28 7.36 -25.84
C ASP A 18 -13.74 7.58 -24.42
N GLU A 19 -14.64 7.54 -23.43
CA GLU A 19 -14.27 7.37 -22.04
C GLU A 19 -13.55 6.03 -22.03
N GLY A 20 -12.22 6.07 -21.93
CA GLY A 20 -11.33 4.95 -22.13
C GLY A 20 -11.78 3.74 -21.30
N VAL A 21 -12.40 2.80 -21.95
CA VAL A 21 -12.74 1.51 -21.36
C VAL A 21 -11.42 0.84 -21.01
N MET A 22 -11.18 0.65 -19.70
CA MET A 22 -9.99 -0.04 -19.20
C MET A 22 -9.89 -1.41 -19.87
N THR A 23 -8.77 -1.66 -20.53
CA THR A 23 -8.53 -2.96 -21.17
C THR A 23 -8.18 -4.04 -20.13
N ALA A 24 -8.23 -5.31 -20.51
CA ALA A 24 -7.79 -6.39 -19.63
C ALA A 24 -6.30 -6.26 -19.27
N GLU A 25 -5.48 -5.74 -20.16
CA GLU A 25 -4.07 -5.48 -19.93
C GLU A 25 -3.86 -4.34 -18.93
N ASP A 26 -4.64 -3.26 -19.02
CA ASP A 26 -4.60 -2.15 -18.06
C ASP A 26 -5.03 -2.62 -16.66
N LEU A 27 -6.04 -3.47 -16.59
CA LEU A 27 -6.52 -4.05 -15.33
C LEU A 27 -5.45 -4.95 -14.71
N ALA A 28 -4.81 -5.81 -15.49
CA ALA A 28 -3.73 -6.68 -15.02
C ALA A 28 -2.55 -5.86 -14.51
N ALA A 29 -2.14 -4.81 -15.23
CA ALA A 29 -1.07 -3.90 -14.79
C ALA A 29 -1.43 -3.18 -13.48
N LEU A 30 -2.68 -2.77 -13.33
CA LEU A 30 -3.16 -2.16 -12.08
C LEU A 30 -3.15 -3.14 -10.91
N CYS A 31 -3.56 -4.39 -11.12
CA CYS A 31 -3.55 -5.44 -10.11
C CYS A 31 -2.12 -5.78 -9.67
N GLU A 32 -1.18 -5.87 -10.62
CA GLU A 32 0.24 -6.09 -10.30
C GLU A 32 0.84 -4.93 -9.51
N SER A 33 0.62 -3.69 -9.93
CA SER A 33 1.07 -2.50 -9.18
C SER A 33 0.51 -2.43 -7.76
N ARG A 34 -0.75 -2.84 -7.57
CA ARG A 34 -1.34 -2.96 -6.23
C ARG A 34 -0.69 -4.06 -5.40
N SER A 35 -0.44 -5.22 -6.01
CA SER A 35 0.25 -6.34 -5.35
C SER A 35 1.62 -5.93 -4.84
N GLU A 36 2.42 -5.27 -5.67
CA GLU A 36 3.73 -4.74 -5.30
C GLU A 36 3.63 -3.72 -4.15
N THR A 37 2.66 -2.80 -4.23
CA THR A 37 2.45 -1.78 -3.19
C THR A 37 2.08 -2.41 -1.85
N TYR A 38 1.14 -3.37 -1.84
CA TYR A 38 0.75 -4.07 -0.62
C TYR A 38 1.90 -4.88 -0.03
N SER A 39 2.67 -5.58 -0.87
CA SER A 39 3.84 -6.36 -0.43
C SER A 39 4.93 -5.47 0.16
N PHE A 40 5.19 -4.32 -0.44
CA PHE A 40 6.12 -3.33 0.10
C PHE A 40 5.67 -2.79 1.46
N LEU A 41 4.41 -2.41 1.60
CA LEU A 41 3.86 -1.95 2.87
C LEU A 41 3.88 -3.05 3.92
N ALA A 42 3.51 -4.28 3.56
CA ALA A 42 3.58 -5.44 4.44
C ALA A 42 5.00 -5.63 5.00
N ARG A 43 6.03 -5.52 4.15
CA ARG A 43 7.43 -5.62 4.55
C ARG A 43 7.83 -4.55 5.59
N LEU A 44 7.36 -3.30 5.41
CA LEU A 44 7.66 -2.20 6.32
C LEU A 44 7.02 -2.37 7.71
N PHE A 45 5.84 -2.98 7.78
CA PHE A 45 5.17 -3.26 9.06
C PHE A 45 5.62 -4.56 9.73
N ARG A 46 6.18 -5.50 8.96
CA ARG A 46 6.55 -6.82 9.42
C ARG A 46 7.81 -6.83 10.27
N GLU A 47 8.82 -6.10 9.82
CA GLU A 47 10.15 -6.15 10.40
C GLU A 47 10.93 -4.86 10.13
N GLU A 48 11.98 -4.65 10.90
CA GLU A 48 12.87 -3.50 10.79
C GLU A 48 13.47 -3.40 9.38
N VAL A 49 13.82 -2.17 8.98
CA VAL A 49 14.53 -1.93 7.72
C VAL A 49 15.95 -2.48 7.85
N ASP A 50 16.30 -3.45 7.02
CA ASP A 50 17.64 -4.01 6.91
C ASP A 50 18.50 -3.27 5.87
N GLU A 51 19.76 -3.66 5.75
CA GLU A 51 20.70 -3.04 4.83
C GLU A 51 20.26 -3.17 3.36
N ALA A 52 19.67 -4.33 2.99
CA ALA A 52 19.22 -4.57 1.62
C ALA A 52 18.04 -3.68 1.25
N LEU A 53 17.04 -3.56 2.14
CA LEU A 53 15.89 -2.68 1.93
C LEU A 53 16.32 -1.20 1.95
N LEU A 54 17.22 -0.81 2.84
CA LEU A 54 17.74 0.56 2.87
C LEU A 54 18.47 0.91 1.56
N ALA A 55 19.25 -0.03 1.01
CA ALA A 55 19.88 0.17 -0.29
C ALA A 55 18.85 0.34 -1.42
N GLN A 56 17.82 -0.51 -1.46
CA GLN A 56 16.72 -0.38 -2.43
C GLN A 56 16.01 0.97 -2.31
N LEU A 57 15.72 1.42 -1.09
CA LEU A 57 15.08 2.71 -0.85
C LEU A 57 15.93 3.89 -1.34
N ASN A 58 17.25 3.81 -1.19
CA ASN A 58 18.18 4.84 -1.68
C ASN A 58 18.31 4.84 -3.22
N ASP A 59 18.17 3.68 -3.86
CA ASP A 59 18.26 3.53 -5.32
C ASP A 59 16.93 3.81 -6.04
N THR A 60 15.85 3.99 -5.28
CA THR A 60 14.50 4.23 -5.84
C THR A 60 14.36 5.68 -6.28
N ASP A 61 13.93 5.88 -7.53
CA ASP A 61 13.52 7.19 -8.05
C ASP A 61 12.09 7.50 -7.58
N TYR A 62 11.98 8.40 -6.60
CA TYR A 62 10.66 8.81 -6.08
C TYR A 62 10.00 9.82 -7.02
N PRO A 63 8.78 9.57 -7.50
CA PRO A 63 8.08 10.51 -8.37
C PRO A 63 7.74 11.80 -7.61
N VAL A 64 7.91 12.94 -8.27
CA VAL A 64 7.53 14.25 -7.72
C VAL A 64 6.01 14.42 -7.72
N SER A 65 5.32 13.79 -8.67
CA SER A 65 3.86 13.77 -8.76
C SER A 65 3.38 12.46 -9.38
N SER A 66 2.61 11.71 -8.62
CA SER A 66 1.95 10.46 -9.03
C SER A 66 0.49 10.68 -9.46
N GLY A 67 -0.01 11.91 -9.33
CA GLY A 67 -1.43 12.23 -9.49
C GLY A 67 -2.28 11.98 -8.25
N ASN A 68 -1.67 11.50 -7.16
CA ASN A 68 -2.32 11.29 -5.87
C ASN A 68 -1.55 12.01 -4.75
N GLY A 69 -2.14 13.07 -4.21
CA GLY A 69 -1.47 13.95 -3.25
C GLY A 69 -1.01 13.25 -1.95
N LEU A 70 -1.70 12.19 -1.51
CA LEU A 70 -1.27 11.41 -0.34
C LEU A 70 -0.05 10.55 -0.64
N MET A 71 0.00 9.96 -1.83
CA MET A 71 1.19 9.20 -2.27
C MET A 71 2.38 10.14 -2.47
N ASP A 72 2.16 11.29 -3.08
CA ASP A 72 3.20 12.31 -3.31
C ASP A 72 3.81 12.77 -1.99
N GLU A 73 2.98 13.03 -0.97
CA GLU A 73 3.46 13.36 0.37
C GLU A 73 4.26 12.20 0.99
N GLY A 74 3.80 10.96 0.86
CA GLY A 74 4.51 9.77 1.32
C GLY A 74 5.90 9.64 0.69
N TYR A 75 6.00 9.74 -0.62
CA TYR A 75 7.26 9.70 -1.36
C TYR A 75 8.19 10.85 -0.94
N TYR A 76 7.65 12.05 -0.79
CA TYR A 76 8.42 13.21 -0.31
C TYR A 76 9.01 12.96 1.08
N GLN A 77 8.24 12.42 2.02
CA GLN A 77 8.71 12.14 3.38
C GLN A 77 9.81 11.07 3.39
N ILE A 78 9.68 10.00 2.60
CA ILE A 78 10.71 8.97 2.44
C ILE A 78 11.99 9.59 1.86
N ALA A 79 11.89 10.27 0.73
CA ALA A 79 13.05 10.91 0.08
C ALA A 79 13.74 11.94 1.00
N LYS A 80 12.96 12.73 1.74
CA LYS A 80 13.46 13.68 2.72
C LYS A 80 14.20 12.98 3.86
N TYR A 81 13.68 11.87 4.38
CA TYR A 81 14.36 11.09 5.42
C TYR A 81 15.69 10.53 4.90
N LEU A 82 15.70 9.92 3.72
CA LEU A 82 16.89 9.32 3.11
C LEU A 82 17.96 10.38 2.75
N SER A 83 17.56 11.60 2.45
CA SER A 83 18.51 12.70 2.15
C SER A 83 19.28 13.19 3.35
N ASN A 84 18.94 12.81 4.58
CA ASN A 84 19.68 13.18 5.77
C ASN A 84 20.97 12.35 5.89
N ALA A 85 22.07 13.02 6.24
CA ALA A 85 23.34 12.34 6.49
C ALA A 85 23.36 11.72 7.90
N TRP A 86 22.66 10.62 8.09
CA TRP A 86 22.68 9.88 9.35
C TRP A 86 24.03 9.20 9.57
N VAL A 87 24.55 9.22 10.79
CA VAL A 87 25.79 8.52 11.15
C VAL A 87 25.60 7.00 11.13
N ASP A 88 24.45 6.55 11.61
CA ASP A 88 24.02 5.13 11.60
C ASP A 88 22.52 5.07 11.28
N PRO A 89 22.16 5.01 9.99
CA PRO A 89 20.76 5.02 9.57
C PRO A 89 20.01 3.75 10.00
N LEU A 90 20.67 2.58 10.00
CA LEU A 90 20.02 1.31 10.38
C LEU A 90 19.67 1.30 11.86
N MET A 91 20.61 1.69 12.72
CA MET A 91 20.35 1.78 14.16
C MET A 91 19.22 2.78 14.45
N LYS A 92 19.19 3.91 13.75
CA LYS A 92 18.14 4.91 13.91
C LYS A 92 16.76 4.35 13.51
N LEU A 93 16.68 3.68 12.36
CA LEU A 93 15.44 3.06 11.87
C LEU A 93 14.95 1.95 12.81
N SER A 94 15.86 1.10 13.32
CA SER A 94 15.54 0.04 14.29
C SER A 94 14.97 0.61 15.59
N VAL A 95 15.58 1.67 16.13
CA VAL A 95 15.07 2.35 17.34
C VAL A 95 13.69 2.96 17.09
N ASP A 96 13.50 3.61 15.93
CA ASP A 96 12.23 4.25 15.60
C ASP A 96 11.13 3.19 15.35
N TYR A 97 11.44 2.07 14.68
CA TYR A 97 10.54 0.94 14.49
C TYR A 97 10.09 0.34 15.83
N THR A 98 11.06 0.05 16.69
CA THR A 98 10.81 -0.51 18.02
C THR A 98 9.93 0.40 18.87
N ARG A 99 10.20 1.71 18.82
CA ARG A 99 9.37 2.71 19.53
C ARG A 99 7.96 2.81 18.96
N ALA A 100 7.83 2.80 17.63
CA ALA A 100 6.54 2.97 16.96
C ALA A 100 5.64 1.74 17.13
N PHE A 101 6.17 0.52 16.99
CA PHE A 101 5.37 -0.69 16.82
C PHE A 101 5.50 -1.71 17.95
N LEU A 102 6.61 -1.75 18.67
CA LEU A 102 6.84 -2.77 19.72
C LEU A 102 6.64 -2.23 21.14
N GLY A 103 6.50 -0.92 21.30
CA GLY A 103 6.22 -0.31 22.59
C GLY A 103 7.36 -0.42 23.61
N SER A 104 8.60 -0.58 23.13
CA SER A 104 9.76 -0.61 24.03
C SER A 104 10.20 0.83 24.34
N GLY A 105 10.15 1.19 25.61
CA GLY A 105 10.57 2.50 26.08
C GLY A 105 9.85 2.93 27.35
N ILE A 106 10.10 4.15 27.81
CA ILE A 106 9.52 4.73 29.02
C ILE A 106 8.00 5.00 28.83
N ASP A 107 7.56 5.14 27.59
CA ASP A 107 6.17 5.43 27.23
C ASP A 107 5.59 4.36 26.31
N THR A 108 5.19 3.23 26.90
CA THR A 108 4.53 2.13 26.19
C THR A 108 3.13 2.47 25.69
N TYR A 109 2.54 3.59 26.15
CA TYR A 109 1.20 4.02 25.73
C TYR A 109 1.19 4.74 24.38
N SER A 110 2.34 5.16 23.87
CA SER A 110 2.46 5.86 22.58
C SER A 110 2.71 4.94 21.39
N ALA A 111 2.92 3.63 21.61
CA ALA A 111 3.14 2.69 20.53
C ALA A 111 1.84 2.42 19.74
N ALA A 112 1.95 2.42 18.43
CA ALA A 112 0.89 2.03 17.51
C ALA A 112 1.02 0.52 17.22
N TYR A 113 0.57 -0.32 18.16
CA TYR A 113 0.59 -1.78 17.96
C TYR A 113 -0.16 -2.14 16.67
N PRO A 114 0.49 -2.77 15.67
CA PRO A 114 -0.09 -2.92 14.35
C PRO A 114 -1.02 -4.14 14.24
N PHE A 115 -1.99 -4.25 15.15
CA PHE A 115 -2.99 -5.32 15.19
C PHE A 115 -4.40 -4.74 15.16
N GLU A 116 -5.26 -5.25 14.29
CA GLU A 116 -6.64 -4.80 14.16
C GLU A 116 -7.40 -4.92 15.48
N SER A 117 -7.24 -6.03 16.19
CA SER A 117 -7.91 -6.28 17.47
C SER A 117 -7.65 -5.21 18.55
N VAL A 118 -6.50 -4.52 18.49
CA VAL A 118 -6.20 -3.42 19.43
C VAL A 118 -7.09 -2.20 19.17
N TYR A 119 -7.53 -2.00 17.93
CA TYR A 119 -8.32 -0.81 17.54
C TYR A 119 -9.82 -1.09 17.46
N THR A 120 -10.22 -2.30 17.13
CA THR A 120 -11.62 -2.68 16.93
C THR A 120 -12.27 -3.28 18.18
N SER A 121 -11.49 -3.83 19.13
CA SER A 121 -12.04 -4.37 20.38
C SER A 121 -12.19 -3.30 21.46
N GLU A 122 -13.30 -3.37 22.23
CA GLU A 122 -13.54 -2.44 23.36
C GLU A 122 -12.42 -2.48 24.40
N LYS A 123 -11.84 -3.65 24.64
CA LYS A 123 -10.78 -3.86 25.63
C LYS A 123 -9.38 -3.59 25.11
N ARG A 124 -9.23 -3.32 23.81
CA ARG A 124 -7.93 -3.15 23.13
C ARG A 124 -6.95 -4.29 23.37
N LEU A 125 -7.46 -5.52 23.39
CA LEU A 125 -6.67 -6.72 23.62
C LEU A 125 -6.28 -7.36 22.28
N LEU A 126 -5.06 -7.89 22.23
CA LEU A 126 -4.60 -8.73 21.13
C LEU A 126 -5.42 -10.03 21.05
N MET A 127 -5.48 -10.63 19.86
CA MET A 127 -6.11 -11.93 19.59
C MET A 127 -7.59 -11.98 20.02
N SER A 128 -8.34 -10.92 19.74
CA SER A 128 -9.78 -10.85 19.96
C SER A 128 -10.58 -11.25 18.71
N ASP A 129 -11.88 -10.96 18.69
CA ASP A 129 -12.83 -11.33 17.64
C ASP A 129 -12.34 -10.94 16.22
N ALA A 130 -11.64 -9.82 16.07
CA ALA A 130 -11.08 -9.38 14.80
C ALA A 130 -10.14 -10.43 14.19
N ARG A 131 -9.31 -11.10 15.00
CA ARG A 131 -8.45 -12.18 14.53
C ARG A 131 -9.26 -13.34 13.93
N ASP A 132 -10.36 -13.72 14.56
CA ASP A 132 -11.20 -14.82 14.07
C ASP A 132 -11.93 -14.42 12.78
N GLU A 133 -12.34 -13.16 12.65
CA GLU A 133 -12.93 -12.61 11.42
C GLU A 133 -11.93 -12.63 10.26
N VAL A 134 -10.71 -12.15 10.48
CA VAL A 134 -9.65 -12.15 9.46
C VAL A 134 -9.30 -13.59 9.04
N LEU A 135 -9.19 -14.52 9.99
CA LEU A 135 -8.99 -15.95 9.69
C LEU A 135 -10.09 -16.55 8.82
N ALA A 136 -11.35 -16.18 9.08
CA ALA A 136 -12.46 -16.62 8.25
C ALA A 136 -12.34 -16.09 6.81
N ILE A 137 -11.93 -14.83 6.64
CA ILE A 137 -11.68 -14.23 5.32
C ILE A 137 -10.57 -14.97 4.59
N TYR A 138 -9.40 -15.18 5.24
CA TYR A 138 -8.28 -15.88 4.60
C TYR A 138 -8.69 -17.26 4.12
N ARG A 139 -9.35 -18.06 4.95
CA ARG A 139 -9.83 -19.39 4.58
C ARG A 139 -10.81 -19.35 3.41
N SER A 140 -11.70 -18.36 3.37
CA SER A 140 -12.66 -18.20 2.26
C SER A 140 -11.96 -17.90 0.93
N CYS A 141 -10.80 -17.25 0.98
CA CYS A 141 -9.96 -16.94 -0.17
C CYS A 141 -8.91 -18.03 -0.49
N GLY A 142 -8.90 -19.14 0.27
CA GLY A 142 -7.89 -20.20 0.13
C GLY A 142 -6.48 -19.74 0.52
N LEU A 143 -6.39 -18.82 1.51
CA LEU A 143 -5.14 -18.33 2.08
C LEU A 143 -4.92 -18.90 3.47
N GLU A 144 -3.66 -19.07 3.82
CA GLU A 144 -3.20 -19.47 5.14
C GLU A 144 -1.90 -18.73 5.46
N LYS A 145 -1.79 -18.23 6.70
CA LYS A 145 -0.57 -17.57 7.15
C LYS A 145 0.59 -18.58 7.22
N SER A 146 1.75 -18.22 6.66
CA SER A 146 2.94 -19.06 6.75
C SER A 146 3.38 -19.25 8.21
N GLU A 147 3.85 -20.45 8.56
CA GLU A 147 4.41 -20.75 9.87
C GLU A 147 5.67 -19.92 10.22
N SER A 148 6.34 -19.38 9.21
CA SER A 148 7.46 -18.46 9.40
C SER A 148 7.06 -17.11 10.02
N TRP A 149 5.77 -16.78 10.01
CA TRP A 149 5.23 -15.56 10.60
C TRP A 149 4.87 -15.80 12.06
N THR A 150 5.61 -15.17 12.97
CA THR A 150 5.43 -15.33 14.42
C THR A 150 4.35 -14.42 15.01
N VAL A 151 3.84 -13.45 14.22
CA VAL A 151 2.79 -12.49 14.62
C VAL A 151 1.39 -13.08 14.45
N GLY A 152 0.37 -12.49 15.10
CA GLY A 152 -1.04 -12.85 14.94
C GLY A 152 -1.56 -12.61 13.51
N GLU A 153 -2.65 -13.28 13.16
CA GLU A 153 -3.24 -13.19 11.82
C GLU A 153 -3.86 -11.83 11.54
N ASP A 154 -4.28 -11.09 12.56
CA ASP A 154 -4.80 -9.72 12.53
C ASP A 154 -3.71 -8.65 12.62
N HIS A 155 -2.46 -9.03 12.35
CA HIS A 155 -1.38 -8.06 12.20
C HIS A 155 -1.46 -7.40 10.81
N VAL A 156 -1.40 -6.06 10.75
CA VAL A 156 -1.55 -5.30 9.50
C VAL A 156 -0.64 -5.78 8.36
N ALA A 157 0.56 -6.28 8.68
CA ALA A 157 1.45 -6.83 7.66
C ALA A 157 0.91 -8.13 7.03
N VAL A 158 0.23 -8.99 7.80
CA VAL A 158 -0.41 -10.21 7.28
C VAL A 158 -1.60 -9.85 6.41
N GLU A 159 -2.40 -8.87 6.84
CA GLU A 159 -3.54 -8.37 6.08
C GLU A 159 -3.10 -7.75 4.75
N LEU A 160 -2.08 -6.89 4.77
CA LEU A 160 -1.51 -6.29 3.56
C LEU A 160 -0.93 -7.34 2.61
N GLU A 161 -0.19 -8.34 3.13
CA GLU A 161 0.33 -9.42 2.28
C GLU A 161 -0.80 -10.25 1.67
N SER A 162 -1.88 -10.53 2.41
CA SER A 162 -3.05 -11.19 1.87
C SER A 162 -3.70 -10.41 0.73
N MET A 163 -3.80 -9.08 0.87
CA MET A 163 -4.29 -8.18 -0.19
C MET A 163 -3.37 -8.18 -1.41
N GLY A 164 -2.05 -8.22 -1.20
CA GLY A 164 -1.08 -8.37 -2.29
C GLY A 164 -1.27 -9.65 -3.07
N VAL A 165 -1.41 -10.79 -2.38
CA VAL A 165 -1.67 -12.10 -3.01
C VAL A 165 -2.99 -12.10 -3.78
N LEU A 166 -4.05 -11.50 -3.22
CA LEU A 166 -5.36 -11.44 -3.89
C LEU A 166 -5.32 -10.54 -5.13
N ALA A 167 -4.62 -9.40 -5.05
CA ALA A 167 -4.44 -8.51 -6.20
C ALA A 167 -3.65 -9.19 -7.33
N HIS A 168 -2.62 -9.97 -7.00
CA HIS A 168 -1.85 -10.74 -7.99
C HIS A 168 -2.65 -11.86 -8.67
N ARG A 169 -3.68 -12.40 -8.00
CA ARG A 169 -4.54 -13.47 -8.55
C ARG A 169 -5.70 -12.93 -9.39
N ALA A 170 -5.98 -11.63 -9.33
CA ALA A 170 -7.11 -10.99 -10.01
C ALA A 170 -6.82 -10.72 -11.48
#